data_39a2400ef10c1103c2d7d7bd29e011c2
#
_entry.id   39a2400ef10c1103c2d7d7bd29e011c2
#
_cell.length_a   1.000
_cell.length_b   1.000
_cell.length_c   1.000
_cell.angle_alpha   90.00
_cell.angle_beta   90.00
_cell.angle_gamma   90.00
#
_symmetry.space_group_name_H-M   'P 1'
#
loop_
_entity.id
_entity.type
_entity.pdbx_description
1 polymer ?
#
loop_
_entity_poly.entity_id
_entity_poly.type
_entity_poly.pdbx_seq_one_letter_code
_entity_poly.pdbx_strand_id
1 'polypeptide(L)' 'MVGELPKISNRKYNIQEVANMLGIYRGTIKNYEEKGIFPKPHRNPINKYREYTPQEIDILKRILLKGK' A
#
# COMPACT_ATOMS: atom_id res chain seq x y z
N MET A 1 -14.80 26.27 1.02
CA MET A 1 -14.55 25.86 1.07
C MET A 1 -14.31 25.08 1.06
N VAL A 2 -14.28 24.77 1.09
CA VAL A 2 -14.09 24.03 1.19
C VAL A 2 -13.80 23.21 1.10
N GLY A 3 -13.65 22.84 1.16
CA GLY A 3 -13.38 22.11 1.19
C GLY A 3 -13.18 21.20 1.06
N GLU A 4 -13.08 20.68 1.22
CA GLU A 4 -12.89 19.91 1.20
C GLU A 4 -12.65 18.88 1.22
N LEU A 5 -12.58 18.31 1.44
CA LEU A 5 -12.43 17.41 1.55
C LEU A 5 -12.35 16.43 1.49
N PRO A 6 -12.23 16.16 1.22
CA PRO A 6 -12.49 14.97 1.23
C PRO A 6 -11.71 14.06 1.84
N LYS A 7 -11.94 13.48 2.51
CA LYS A 7 -11.47 12.71 3.18
C LYS A 7 -11.30 11.44 2.69
N ILE A 8 -12.13 10.89 2.15
CA ILE A 8 -11.93 9.67 1.59
C ILE A 8 -11.15 9.88 0.38
N SER A 9 -9.96 9.45 0.41
CA SER A 9 -9.07 9.71 -0.67
C SER A 9 -9.17 8.59 -1.67
N ASN A 10 -9.29 8.94 -2.93
CA ASN A 10 -9.19 7.98 -4.00
C ASN A 10 -7.78 7.87 -4.50
N ARG A 11 -6.87 8.51 -3.80
CA ARG A 11 -5.49 8.50 -4.21
C ARG A 11 -4.92 7.10 -4.16
N LYS A 12 -4.13 6.75 -5.15
CA LYS A 12 -3.42 5.48 -5.17
C LYS A 12 -1.94 5.75 -4.98
N TYR A 13 -1.29 4.84 -4.29
CA TYR A 13 0.12 4.99 -3.97
C TYR A 13 0.89 3.88 -4.65
N ASN A 14 2.10 4.20 -5.10
CA ASN A 14 2.94 3.17 -5.69
C ASN A 14 3.74 2.48 -4.59
N ILE A 15 4.46 1.41 -4.98
CA ILE A 15 5.17 0.60 -3.99
C ILE A 15 6.25 1.40 -3.28
N GLN A 16 6.90 2.33 -3.99
CA GLN A 16 7.95 3.12 -3.35
C GLN A 16 7.37 4.04 -2.28
N GLU A 17 6.21 4.63 -2.57
CA GLU A 17 5.56 5.48 -1.59
C GLU A 17 5.15 4.67 -0.38
N VAL A 18 4.60 3.48 -0.61
CA VAL A 18 4.19 2.63 0.50
C VAL A 18 5.40 2.21 1.34
N ALA A 19 6.49 1.86 0.67
CA ALA A 19 7.71 1.49 1.39
C ALA A 19 8.17 2.63 2.30
N ASN A 20 8.14 3.85 1.78
CA ASN A 20 8.51 5.00 2.58
C ASN A 20 7.57 5.20 3.76
N MET A 21 6.28 5.03 3.51
CA MET A 21 5.27 5.22 4.56
C MET A 21 5.39 4.17 5.66
N LEU A 22 5.74 2.96 5.27
CA LEU A 22 5.87 1.86 6.23
C LEU A 22 7.27 1.76 6.84
N GLY A 23 8.23 2.48 6.26
CA GLY A 23 9.59 2.45 6.78
C GLY A 23 10.33 1.17 6.45
N ILE A 24 10.01 0.54 5.33
CA ILE A 24 10.68 -0.68 4.91
C ILE A 24 11.06 -0.55 3.44
N TYR A 25 11.85 -1.50 2.96
CA TYR A 25 12.23 -1.52 1.55
C TYR A 25 11.10 -2.04 0.70
N ARG A 26 11.02 -1.53 -0.53
CA ARG A 26 10.03 -2.04 -1.46
C ARG A 26 10.27 -3.52 -1.76
N GLY A 27 11.52 -3.96 -1.71
CA GLY A 27 11.82 -5.37 -1.90
C GLY A 27 11.20 -6.24 -0.83
N THR A 28 11.13 -5.71 0.38
CA THR A 28 10.48 -6.41 1.49
C THR A 28 8.98 -6.56 1.22
N ILE A 29 8.37 -5.52 0.65
CA ILE A 29 6.96 -5.59 0.33
C ILE A 29 6.70 -6.67 -0.71
N LYS A 30 7.53 -6.72 -1.75
CA LYS A 30 7.39 -7.74 -2.79
C LYS A 30 7.57 -9.13 -2.22
N ASN A 31 8.55 -9.28 -1.35
CA ASN A 31 8.84 -10.57 -0.74
C ASN A 31 7.67 -11.04 0.12
N TYR A 32 7.11 -10.15 0.92
CA TYR A 32 5.98 -10.48 1.78
C TYR A 32 4.74 -10.81 0.96
N GLU A 33 4.58 -10.12 -0.16
CA GLU A 33 3.48 -10.42 -1.06
C GLU A 33 3.61 -11.83 -1.62
N GLU A 34 4.82 -12.20 -2.04
CA GLU A 34 5.06 -13.52 -2.60
C GLU A 34 4.87 -14.61 -1.58
N LYS A 35 5.17 -14.33 -0.34
CA LYS A 35 5.01 -15.31 0.72
C LYS A 35 3.59 -15.39 1.24
N GLY A 36 2.71 -14.54 0.75
CA GLY A 36 1.34 -14.54 1.20
C GLY A 36 1.13 -13.82 2.51
N ILE A 37 2.14 -13.13 3.02
CA ILE A 37 2.01 -12.36 4.25
C ILE A 37 1.19 -11.11 4.00
N PHE A 38 1.46 -10.42 2.89
CA PHE A 38 0.67 -9.28 2.46
C PHE A 38 -0.31 -9.71 1.39
N PRO A 39 -1.52 -9.15 1.37
CA PRO A 39 -2.45 -9.44 0.27
C PRO A 39 -1.91 -8.90 -1.04
N LYS A 40 -2.34 -9.50 -2.12
CA LYS A 40 -1.89 -9.09 -3.44
C LYS A 40 -2.42 -7.69 -3.74
N PRO A 41 -1.58 -6.81 -4.27
CA PRO A 41 -2.02 -5.45 -4.56
C PRO A 41 -2.82 -5.41 -5.85
N HIS A 42 -3.63 -4.38 -5.95
CA HIS A 42 -4.29 -4.07 -7.19
C HIS A 42 -3.25 -3.58 -8.19
N ARG A 43 -3.39 -3.96 -9.45
CA ARG A 43 -2.47 -3.51 -10.47
C ARG A 43 -3.21 -2.65 -11.47
N ASN A 44 -2.56 -1.58 -11.89
CA ASN A 44 -3.11 -0.71 -12.91
C ASN A 44 -3.21 -1.51 -14.21
N PRO A 45 -4.36 -1.52 -14.87
CA PRO A 45 -4.51 -2.33 -16.07
C PRO A 45 -3.71 -1.83 -17.26
N ILE A 46 -3.28 -0.60 -17.22
CA ILE A 46 -2.55 -0.01 -18.34
C ILE A 46 -1.06 -0.25 -18.19
N ASN A 47 -0.48 0.13 -17.07
CA ASN A 47 0.97 0.04 -16.89
C ASN A 47 1.41 -1.12 -16.00
N LYS A 48 0.48 -1.85 -15.42
CA LYS A 48 0.75 -3.02 -14.59
C LYS A 48 1.47 -2.72 -13.30
N TYR A 49 1.59 -1.46 -12.93
CA TYR A 49 2.23 -1.09 -11.67
C TYR A 49 1.30 -1.38 -10.51
N ARG A 50 1.88 -1.67 -9.37
CA ARG A 50 1.13 -1.89 -8.15
C ARG A 50 0.52 -0.58 -7.68
N GLU A 51 -0.72 -0.66 -7.22
CA GLU A 51 -1.42 0.50 -6.68
C GLU A 51 -2.00 0.11 -5.33
N TYR A 52 -1.82 0.97 -4.37
CA TYR A 52 -2.29 0.72 -3.00
C TYR A 52 -3.21 1.84 -2.59
N THR A 53 -4.35 1.48 -2.01
CA THR A 53 -5.26 2.46 -1.43
C THR A 53 -4.86 2.71 0.01
N PRO A 54 -5.33 3.82 0.60
CA PRO A 54 -5.04 4.07 2.02
C PRO A 54 -5.51 2.94 2.91
N GLN A 55 -6.63 2.31 2.60
CA GLN A 55 -7.12 1.20 3.39
C GLN A 55 -6.16 0.01 3.31
N GLU A 56 -5.65 -0.26 2.12
CA GLU A 56 -4.71 -1.36 1.95
C GLU A 56 -3.42 -1.09 2.70
N ILE A 57 -2.95 0.15 2.65
CA ILE A 57 -1.74 0.51 3.36
C ILE A 57 -1.93 0.30 4.87
N ASP A 58 -3.09 0.65 5.38
CA ASP A 58 -3.38 0.45 6.77
C ASP A 58 -3.35 -1.03 7.14
N ILE A 59 -3.86 -1.88 6.26
CA ILE A 59 -3.81 -3.32 6.47
C ILE A 59 -2.38 -3.82 6.53
N LEU A 60 -1.54 -3.37 5.62
CA LEU A 60 -0.14 -3.77 5.61
C LEU A 60 0.55 -3.33 6.90
N LYS A 61 0.23 -2.13 7.34
CA LYS A 61 0.82 -1.60 8.56
C LYS A 61 0.45 -2.46 9.76
N ARG A 62 -0.81 -2.88 9.83
CA ARG A 62 -1.26 -3.73 10.92
C ARG A 62 -0.57 -5.08 10.90
N ILE A 63 -0.37 -5.63 9.71
CA ILE A 63 0.32 -6.91 9.58
C ILE A 63 1.75 -6.78 10.11
N LEU A 64 2.43 -5.69 9.75
CA LEU A 64 3.79 -5.47 10.23
C LEU A 64 3.85 -5.36 11.74
N LEU A 65 2.89 -4.68 12.33
CA LEU A 65 2.86 -4.53 13.78
C LEU A 65 2.58 -5.84 14.49
N LYS A 66 1.77 -6.68 13.88
CA LYS A 66 1.44 -7.96 14.49
C LYS A 66 2.47 -9.02 14.22
N GLY A 67 3.21 -8.87 13.15
CA GLY A 67 4.15 -9.87 12.72
C GLY A 67 5.37 -10.00 13.60
N LYS A 68 5.39 -9.28 14.69
CA LYS A 68 6.54 -9.36 15.59
C LYS A 68 6.37 -10.51 16.56
#